data_e2b99253b4936ddf7eeb3304cae83425
#
_entry.id   e2b99253b4936ddf7eeb3304cae83425
#
_cell.length_a   1.000
_cell.length_b   1.000
_cell.length_c   1.000
_cell.angle_alpha   90.00
_cell.angle_beta   90.00
_cell.angle_gamma   90.00
#
_symmetry.space_group_name_H-M   'P 1'
#
loop_
_entity.id
_entity.type
_entity.pdbx_description
1 polymer ?
#
loop_
_entity_poly.entity_id
_entity_poly.type
_entity_poly.pdbx_seq_one_letter_code
_entity_poly.pdbx_strand_id
1 'polypeptide(L)'
;MTARRKIRIGNFLFEREGKYDPSSEIIAGLKRIDKIDFSGRFHIVKKPSKTNMILICPNDLVISGINVSKGALGIYSGQEDLCATIHYSSYTFDTSQIDIEYFKRFLKSSVFVRLIQDQVKGGIKTEIKPKHLLSVEMDLPNIDEQRVVVSRFENVETEDYELKNELNNRSILLAEIRQQIRMDAITGKLSAKWRSQKRETEPAGEILARIAAEKSKLIENKIIKAQKPVAPVNEKEISFELPSGWNWCRLNDLIYENPRNGYSPRTVAIVTGTKTLKLGATTTGKFDRTKLKYVDEFIPEDSFLWLKKRDILIQRGNSIDFVGVSAVYEGEDSEFIYPDLMMKLKPALGISEIYLHHVLMSPMCRKYFRDNATGSQKSMPKINQAVVSNTLIPICSTHEQLEIVSI
;
A
#
# COMPACT_ATOMS: atom_id res chain seq x y z
N MET A 1 -47.43 4.03 2.80
CA MET A 1 -46.74 2.78 2.41
C MET A 1 -47.57 2.15 1.32
N THR A 2 -47.15 2.28 0.06
CA THR A 2 -47.81 1.63 -1.07
C THR A 2 -47.64 0.13 -0.94
N ALA A 3 -48.68 -0.65 -1.26
CA ALA A 3 -48.68 -2.11 -1.13
C ALA A 3 -47.60 -2.73 -2.03
N ARG A 4 -46.57 -3.28 -1.46
CA ARG A 4 -45.58 -4.09 -2.20
C ARG A 4 -46.29 -5.28 -2.83
N ARG A 5 -46.10 -5.48 -4.13
CA ARG A 5 -46.71 -6.56 -4.88
C ARG A 5 -45.79 -7.77 -4.90
N LYS A 6 -46.24 -8.94 -4.43
CA LYS A 6 -45.53 -10.19 -4.66
C LYS A 6 -45.66 -10.57 -6.13
N ILE A 7 -44.51 -10.75 -6.79
CA ILE A 7 -44.44 -11.09 -8.21
C ILE A 7 -43.35 -12.12 -8.45
N ARG A 8 -43.52 -13.02 -9.38
CA ARG A 8 -42.47 -13.92 -9.81
C ARG A 8 -41.52 -13.19 -10.77
N ILE A 9 -40.23 -13.49 -10.64
CA ILE A 9 -39.17 -12.90 -11.49
C ILE A 9 -39.50 -13.16 -12.98
N GLY A 10 -40.02 -14.33 -13.32
CA GLY A 10 -40.41 -14.68 -14.68
C GLY A 10 -41.58 -13.85 -15.26
N ASN A 11 -42.31 -13.07 -14.45
CA ASN A 11 -43.43 -12.26 -14.95
C ASN A 11 -43.00 -11.00 -15.70
N PHE A 12 -41.75 -10.54 -15.47
CA PHE A 12 -41.19 -9.35 -16.13
C PHE A 12 -39.94 -9.70 -16.98
N LEU A 13 -39.65 -10.98 -17.19
CA LEU A 13 -38.52 -11.44 -18.00
C LEU A 13 -39.05 -12.26 -19.18
N PHE A 14 -38.61 -11.96 -20.39
CA PHE A 14 -38.92 -12.67 -21.59
C PHE A 14 -37.67 -13.30 -22.17
N GLU A 15 -37.65 -14.61 -22.37
CA GLU A 15 -36.51 -15.30 -22.96
C GLU A 15 -36.34 -14.83 -24.41
N ARG A 16 -35.09 -14.42 -24.75
CA ARG A 16 -34.76 -14.09 -26.13
C ARG A 16 -34.66 -15.39 -26.93
N GLU A 17 -35.61 -15.58 -27.82
CA GLU A 17 -35.65 -16.73 -28.67
C GLU A 17 -34.58 -16.69 -29.78
N GLY A 18 -34.18 -17.84 -30.27
CA GLY A 18 -33.25 -18.01 -31.39
C GLY A 18 -32.00 -18.80 -31.00
N LYS A 19 -31.76 -19.85 -31.79
CA LYS A 19 -30.53 -20.64 -31.77
C LYS A 19 -29.91 -20.57 -33.16
N TYR A 20 -28.76 -20.00 -33.25
CA TYR A 20 -28.10 -19.69 -34.51
C TYR A 20 -26.88 -20.57 -34.71
N ASP A 21 -26.72 -21.06 -35.94
CA ASP A 21 -25.46 -21.68 -36.34
C ASP A 21 -24.33 -20.67 -36.26
N PRO A 22 -23.11 -21.06 -35.88
CA PRO A 22 -21.96 -20.15 -35.80
C PRO A 22 -21.63 -19.40 -37.10
N SER A 23 -22.06 -19.93 -38.25
CA SER A 23 -21.91 -19.31 -39.57
C SER A 23 -23.04 -18.33 -39.94
N SER A 24 -24.11 -18.26 -39.13
CA SER A 24 -25.22 -17.36 -39.37
C SER A 24 -24.81 -15.92 -39.40
N GLU A 25 -25.31 -15.10 -40.32
CA GLU A 25 -25.04 -13.67 -40.43
C GLU A 25 -25.35 -12.89 -39.13
N ILE A 26 -26.33 -13.37 -38.35
CA ILE A 26 -26.71 -12.75 -37.06
C ILE A 26 -25.58 -12.87 -36.01
N ILE A 27 -24.82 -13.96 -36.08
CA ILE A 27 -23.80 -14.31 -35.08
C ILE A 27 -22.38 -14.07 -35.60
N ALA A 28 -22.20 -14.11 -36.92
CA ALA A 28 -20.90 -13.99 -37.56
C ALA A 28 -20.22 -12.68 -37.19
N GLY A 29 -19.01 -12.76 -36.66
CA GLY A 29 -18.21 -11.60 -36.28
C GLY A 29 -18.49 -11.09 -34.86
N LEU A 30 -19.52 -11.51 -34.16
CA LEU A 30 -19.76 -11.13 -32.77
C LEU A 30 -18.71 -11.72 -31.82
N LYS A 31 -18.37 -10.93 -30.80
CA LYS A 31 -17.56 -11.42 -29.68
C LYS A 31 -18.38 -12.38 -28.83
N ARG A 32 -17.74 -13.43 -28.30
CA ARG A 32 -18.42 -14.47 -27.54
C ARG A 32 -18.15 -14.32 -26.03
N ILE A 33 -19.19 -14.57 -25.24
CA ILE A 33 -19.03 -14.77 -23.79
C ILE A 33 -18.34 -16.12 -23.56
N ASP A 34 -17.18 -16.10 -22.92
CA ASP A 34 -16.46 -17.31 -22.50
C ASP A 34 -17.02 -17.84 -21.18
N LYS A 35 -17.17 -16.93 -20.22
CA LYS A 35 -17.81 -17.22 -18.93
C LYS A 35 -18.40 -15.96 -18.30
N ILE A 36 -19.37 -16.17 -17.42
CA ILE A 36 -19.79 -15.21 -16.42
C ILE A 36 -19.23 -15.71 -15.10
N ASP A 37 -18.43 -14.91 -14.40
CA ASP A 37 -17.90 -15.30 -13.10
C ASP A 37 -18.94 -15.13 -11.97
N PHE A 38 -18.58 -15.55 -10.76
CA PHE A 38 -19.50 -15.55 -9.62
C PHE A 38 -19.81 -14.15 -9.07
N SER A 39 -19.14 -13.10 -9.59
CA SER A 39 -19.49 -11.71 -9.34
C SER A 39 -20.44 -11.12 -10.38
N GLY A 40 -20.85 -11.92 -11.38
CA GLY A 40 -21.66 -11.47 -12.52
C GLY A 40 -20.87 -10.74 -13.61
N ARG A 41 -19.52 -10.80 -13.60
CA ARG A 41 -18.68 -10.16 -14.63
C ARG A 41 -18.55 -11.04 -15.86
N PHE A 42 -18.71 -10.42 -17.03
CA PHE A 42 -18.61 -11.06 -18.33
C PHE A 42 -17.16 -11.14 -18.81
N HIS A 43 -16.67 -12.33 -19.12
CA HIS A 43 -15.38 -12.57 -19.77
C HIS A 43 -15.63 -12.84 -21.25
N ILE A 44 -15.16 -11.94 -22.11
CA ILE A 44 -15.46 -11.91 -23.54
C ILE A 44 -14.22 -12.32 -24.33
N VAL A 45 -14.39 -13.17 -25.35
CA VAL A 45 -13.32 -13.67 -26.22
C VAL A 45 -13.70 -13.57 -27.69
N LYS A 46 -12.70 -13.51 -28.58
CA LYS A 46 -12.85 -13.64 -30.02
C LYS A 46 -12.48 -15.06 -30.46
N LYS A 47 -13.15 -16.08 -29.95
CA LYS A 47 -12.90 -17.48 -30.35
C LYS A 47 -14.12 -18.06 -31.04
N PRO A 48 -13.96 -18.71 -32.22
CA PRO A 48 -15.05 -19.39 -32.86
C PRO A 48 -15.60 -20.56 -31.99
N SER A 49 -16.85 -20.90 -32.17
CA SER A 49 -17.50 -22.05 -31.54
C SER A 49 -17.96 -23.01 -32.62
N LYS A 50 -18.07 -24.29 -32.28
CA LYS A 50 -18.66 -25.31 -33.13
C LYS A 50 -20.12 -25.66 -32.75
N THR A 51 -20.61 -25.06 -31.65
CA THR A 51 -21.95 -25.28 -31.13
C THR A 51 -22.87 -24.14 -31.48
N ASN A 52 -24.16 -24.36 -31.58
CA ASN A 52 -25.15 -23.33 -31.77
C ASN A 52 -25.02 -22.25 -30.68
N MET A 53 -25.35 -21.04 -31.08
CA MET A 53 -25.16 -19.82 -30.29
C MET A 53 -26.50 -19.13 -30.06
N ILE A 54 -26.57 -18.32 -29.01
CA ILE A 54 -27.67 -17.38 -28.76
C ILE A 54 -27.15 -15.96 -28.93
N LEU A 55 -28.03 -15.06 -29.31
CA LEU A 55 -27.77 -13.62 -29.35
C LEU A 55 -27.94 -13.00 -27.94
N ILE A 56 -27.09 -12.07 -27.61
CA ILE A 56 -27.16 -11.29 -26.39
C ILE A 56 -27.01 -9.81 -26.74
N CYS A 57 -28.03 -9.04 -26.40
CA CYS A 57 -28.03 -7.61 -26.64
C CYS A 57 -27.76 -6.81 -25.35
N PRO A 58 -27.40 -5.51 -25.47
CA PRO A 58 -27.28 -4.62 -24.32
C PRO A 58 -28.53 -4.67 -23.43
N ASN A 59 -28.30 -4.69 -22.11
CA ASN A 59 -29.31 -4.78 -21.06
C ASN A 59 -30.00 -6.16 -20.93
N ASP A 60 -29.62 -7.18 -21.68
CA ASP A 60 -30.13 -8.51 -21.42
C ASP A 60 -29.63 -9.09 -20.10
N LEU A 61 -30.49 -9.76 -19.35
CA LEU A 61 -30.08 -10.65 -18.28
C LEU A 61 -29.57 -11.97 -18.87
N VAL A 62 -28.32 -12.28 -18.64
CA VAL A 62 -27.70 -13.53 -19.13
C VAL A 62 -27.48 -14.49 -17.96
N ILE A 63 -27.93 -15.71 -18.12
CA ILE A 63 -27.89 -16.72 -17.07
C ILE A 63 -27.14 -17.95 -17.61
N SER A 64 -26.13 -18.40 -16.84
CA SER A 64 -25.43 -19.65 -17.11
C SER A 64 -26.31 -20.86 -16.71
N GLY A 65 -26.53 -21.78 -17.61
CA GLY A 65 -27.34 -22.99 -17.34
C GLY A 65 -26.75 -23.96 -16.30
N ILE A 66 -25.48 -23.78 -15.94
CA ILE A 66 -24.73 -24.73 -15.11
C ILE A 66 -24.39 -24.18 -13.72
N ASN A 67 -24.19 -22.87 -13.56
CA ASN A 67 -23.60 -22.25 -12.36
C ASN A 67 -24.44 -21.13 -11.77
N VAL A 68 -25.74 -21.09 -11.96
CA VAL A 68 -26.60 -20.01 -11.41
C VAL A 68 -26.51 -19.94 -9.89
N SER A 69 -26.44 -21.07 -9.20
CA SER A 69 -26.32 -21.16 -7.73
C SER A 69 -25.05 -20.51 -7.20
N LYS A 70 -24.03 -20.37 -8.02
CA LYS A 70 -22.75 -19.74 -7.68
C LYS A 70 -22.68 -18.28 -8.12
N GLY A 71 -23.79 -17.72 -8.64
CA GLY A 71 -23.83 -16.34 -9.09
C GLY A 71 -23.39 -16.10 -10.53
N ALA A 72 -23.30 -17.15 -11.36
CA ALA A 72 -22.96 -17.01 -12.79
C ALA A 72 -24.16 -16.48 -13.61
N LEU A 73 -24.61 -15.30 -13.27
CA LEU A 73 -25.66 -14.52 -13.95
C LEU A 73 -25.33 -13.03 -13.84
N GLY A 74 -25.79 -12.25 -14.80
CA GLY A 74 -25.58 -10.80 -14.79
C GLY A 74 -26.35 -10.10 -15.89
N ILE A 75 -26.53 -8.80 -15.73
CA ILE A 75 -27.11 -7.94 -16.80
C ILE A 75 -25.94 -7.43 -17.63
N TYR A 76 -26.01 -7.65 -18.93
CA TYR A 76 -24.98 -7.20 -19.85
C TYR A 76 -25.10 -5.68 -20.08
N SER A 77 -24.08 -4.94 -19.70
CA SER A 77 -24.05 -3.46 -19.78
C SER A 77 -23.11 -2.92 -20.89
N GLY A 78 -22.69 -3.79 -21.83
CA GLY A 78 -21.93 -3.33 -23.00
C GLY A 78 -22.83 -2.66 -24.04
N GLN A 79 -22.22 -2.07 -25.07
CA GLN A 79 -22.93 -1.35 -26.14
C GLN A 79 -23.08 -2.19 -27.42
N GLU A 80 -22.24 -3.23 -27.60
CA GLU A 80 -22.23 -4.09 -28.78
C GLU A 80 -22.98 -5.41 -28.48
N ASP A 81 -23.63 -5.97 -29.48
CA ASP A 81 -24.21 -7.31 -29.36
C ASP A 81 -23.10 -8.34 -29.17
N LEU A 82 -23.41 -9.37 -28.40
CA LEU A 82 -22.56 -10.52 -28.16
C LEU A 82 -23.25 -11.79 -28.54
N CYS A 83 -22.50 -12.88 -28.55
CA CYS A 83 -23.07 -14.22 -28.61
C CYS A 83 -22.58 -15.07 -27.43
N ALA A 84 -23.35 -16.12 -27.11
CA ALA A 84 -22.94 -17.15 -26.16
C ALA A 84 -23.38 -18.52 -26.66
N THR A 85 -22.77 -19.59 -26.13
CA THR A 85 -23.22 -20.96 -26.43
C THR A 85 -24.61 -21.19 -25.83
N ILE A 86 -25.35 -22.19 -26.39
CA ILE A 86 -26.70 -22.60 -25.92
C ILE A 86 -26.73 -23.06 -24.44
N HIS A 87 -25.58 -23.08 -23.73
CA HIS A 87 -25.53 -23.31 -22.29
C HIS A 87 -25.90 -22.07 -21.48
N TYR A 88 -26.08 -20.93 -22.13
CA TYR A 88 -26.59 -19.69 -21.55
C TYR A 88 -28.02 -19.43 -22.03
N SER A 89 -28.78 -18.71 -21.24
CA SER A 89 -30.06 -18.12 -21.63
C SER A 89 -29.99 -16.61 -21.49
N SER A 90 -30.62 -15.89 -22.40
CA SER A 90 -30.72 -14.44 -22.43
C SER A 90 -32.17 -13.99 -22.26
N TYR A 91 -32.41 -12.99 -21.46
CA TYR A 91 -33.77 -12.49 -21.17
C TYR A 91 -33.79 -10.96 -21.32
N THR A 92 -34.85 -10.49 -21.98
CA THR A 92 -35.23 -9.08 -22.02
C THR A 92 -36.17 -8.75 -20.87
N PHE A 93 -36.32 -7.46 -20.57
CA PHE A 93 -37.13 -6.99 -19.45
C PHE A 93 -38.41 -6.29 -19.91
N ASP A 94 -39.50 -6.50 -19.19
CA ASP A 94 -40.66 -5.62 -19.23
C ASP A 94 -40.38 -4.37 -18.43
N THR A 95 -39.87 -3.35 -19.10
CA THR A 95 -39.46 -2.07 -18.46
C THR A 95 -40.64 -1.26 -17.91
N SER A 96 -41.88 -1.66 -18.17
CA SER A 96 -43.07 -1.08 -17.53
C SER A 96 -43.25 -1.54 -16.10
N GLN A 97 -42.66 -2.70 -15.73
CA GLN A 97 -42.80 -3.32 -14.42
C GLN A 97 -41.51 -3.24 -13.59
N ILE A 98 -40.34 -3.32 -14.27
CA ILE A 98 -39.06 -3.40 -13.61
C ILE A 98 -38.05 -2.38 -14.19
N ASP A 99 -37.39 -1.64 -13.31
CA ASP A 99 -36.20 -0.84 -13.64
C ASP A 99 -34.97 -1.78 -13.68
N ILE A 100 -34.21 -1.74 -14.78
CA ILE A 100 -33.08 -2.63 -15.02
C ILE A 100 -31.97 -2.39 -13.98
N GLU A 101 -31.68 -1.12 -13.63
CA GLU A 101 -30.66 -0.81 -12.63
C GLU A 101 -31.10 -1.19 -11.22
N TYR A 102 -32.39 -1.09 -10.91
CA TYR A 102 -32.97 -1.62 -9.69
C TYR A 102 -32.76 -3.15 -9.59
N PHE A 103 -33.09 -3.87 -10.66
CA PHE A 103 -32.95 -5.32 -10.68
C PHE A 103 -31.48 -5.76 -10.62
N LYS A 104 -30.58 -5.05 -11.28
CA LYS A 104 -29.13 -5.28 -11.20
C LYS A 104 -28.58 -5.17 -9.77
N ARG A 105 -29.06 -4.17 -9.00
CA ARG A 105 -28.72 -4.03 -7.59
C ARG A 105 -29.39 -5.10 -6.72
N PHE A 106 -30.65 -5.44 -7.03
CA PHE A 106 -31.35 -6.51 -6.34
C PHE A 106 -30.60 -7.85 -6.45
N LEU A 107 -30.13 -8.23 -7.64
CA LEU A 107 -29.36 -9.46 -7.87
C LEU A 107 -28.06 -9.54 -7.02
N LYS A 108 -27.48 -8.41 -6.66
CA LYS A 108 -26.30 -8.32 -5.79
C LYS A 108 -26.62 -8.21 -4.30
N SER A 109 -27.89 -8.13 -3.93
CA SER A 109 -28.31 -7.93 -2.55
C SER A 109 -28.33 -9.23 -1.73
N SER A 110 -28.16 -9.10 -0.43
CA SER A 110 -28.35 -10.22 0.51
C SER A 110 -29.80 -10.75 0.54
N VAL A 111 -30.76 -9.90 0.11
CA VAL A 111 -32.16 -10.29 -0.01
C VAL A 111 -32.35 -11.33 -1.12
N PHE A 112 -31.75 -11.08 -2.29
CA PHE A 112 -31.78 -12.04 -3.41
C PHE A 112 -31.16 -13.38 -3.04
N VAL A 113 -30.00 -13.35 -2.37
CA VAL A 113 -29.32 -14.59 -1.92
C VAL A 113 -30.22 -15.38 -0.99
N ARG A 114 -30.88 -14.73 -0.03
CA ARG A 114 -31.83 -15.38 0.88
C ARG A 114 -33.04 -15.95 0.15
N LEU A 115 -33.66 -15.18 -0.74
CA LEU A 115 -34.80 -15.64 -1.53
C LEU A 115 -34.48 -16.90 -2.35
N ILE A 116 -33.30 -16.96 -2.96
CA ILE A 116 -32.84 -18.17 -3.66
C ILE A 116 -32.67 -19.34 -2.70
N GLN A 117 -32.08 -19.11 -1.52
CA GLN A 117 -31.89 -20.17 -0.51
C GLN A 117 -33.21 -20.72 0.02
N ASP A 118 -34.21 -19.87 0.24
CA ASP A 118 -35.49 -20.24 0.86
C ASP A 118 -36.45 -20.90 -0.15
N GLN A 119 -36.47 -20.42 -1.39
CA GLN A 119 -37.48 -20.83 -2.38
C GLN A 119 -36.99 -21.91 -3.33
N VAL A 120 -35.68 -22.12 -3.48
CA VAL A 120 -35.14 -23.16 -4.36
C VAL A 120 -34.79 -24.42 -3.55
N LYS A 121 -35.57 -25.47 -3.73
CA LYS A 121 -35.35 -26.76 -3.03
C LYS A 121 -33.94 -27.31 -3.33
N GLY A 122 -33.16 -27.61 -2.27
CA GLY A 122 -31.82 -28.19 -2.35
C GLY A 122 -30.69 -27.23 -1.98
N GLY A 123 -31.01 -25.96 -1.72
CA GLY A 123 -30.03 -24.96 -1.27
C GLY A 123 -28.88 -24.71 -2.24
N ILE A 124 -27.79 -24.13 -1.75
CA ILE A 124 -26.59 -23.72 -2.53
C ILE A 124 -25.88 -24.91 -3.21
N LYS A 125 -26.17 -26.14 -2.83
CA LYS A 125 -25.50 -27.35 -3.38
C LYS A 125 -26.18 -27.93 -4.62
N THR A 126 -27.37 -27.47 -4.99
CA THR A 126 -28.11 -27.99 -6.18
C THR A 126 -27.87 -27.10 -7.39
N GLU A 127 -27.82 -27.70 -8.57
CA GLU A 127 -27.80 -26.96 -9.85
C GLU A 127 -29.07 -26.12 -9.98
N ILE A 128 -28.97 -24.81 -9.79
CA ILE A 128 -30.05 -23.87 -10.05
C ILE A 128 -30.07 -23.62 -11.55
N LYS A 129 -31.14 -24.08 -12.21
CA LYS A 129 -31.41 -23.83 -13.63
C LYS A 129 -32.17 -22.52 -13.81
N PRO A 130 -32.16 -21.89 -15.00
CA PRO A 130 -32.89 -20.64 -15.25
C PRO A 130 -34.36 -20.69 -14.81
N LYS A 131 -35.06 -21.81 -15.05
CA LYS A 131 -36.46 -22.01 -14.63
C LYS A 131 -36.69 -21.87 -13.12
N HIS A 132 -35.70 -22.17 -12.29
CA HIS A 132 -35.81 -22.04 -10.85
C HIS A 132 -35.71 -20.57 -10.43
N LEU A 133 -34.88 -19.78 -11.10
CA LEU A 133 -34.79 -18.33 -10.89
C LEU A 133 -36.10 -17.63 -11.30
N LEU A 134 -36.65 -17.99 -12.44
CA LEU A 134 -37.89 -17.40 -12.95
C LEU A 134 -39.09 -17.66 -12.03
N SER A 135 -39.08 -18.75 -11.26
CA SER A 135 -40.15 -19.10 -10.32
C SER A 135 -40.03 -18.39 -8.96
N VAL A 136 -38.91 -17.75 -8.67
CA VAL A 136 -38.68 -17.03 -7.38
C VAL A 136 -39.64 -15.88 -7.26
N GLU A 137 -40.36 -15.80 -6.14
CA GLU A 137 -41.22 -14.67 -5.78
C GLU A 137 -40.44 -13.61 -4.99
N MET A 138 -40.66 -12.36 -5.38
CA MET A 138 -40.07 -11.21 -4.73
C MET A 138 -41.12 -10.14 -4.43
N ASP A 139 -40.89 -9.34 -3.40
CA ASP A 139 -41.68 -8.12 -3.14
C ASP A 139 -41.17 -7.01 -4.05
N LEU A 140 -41.93 -6.70 -5.11
CA LEU A 140 -41.57 -5.67 -6.06
C LEU A 140 -42.26 -4.35 -5.71
N PRO A 141 -41.49 -3.25 -5.48
CA PRO A 141 -42.03 -1.90 -5.41
C PRO A 141 -42.60 -1.45 -6.74
N ASN A 142 -43.42 -0.43 -6.77
CA ASN A 142 -43.82 0.19 -8.04
C ASN A 142 -42.62 0.83 -8.74
N ILE A 143 -42.75 1.12 -10.04
CA ILE A 143 -41.62 1.57 -10.88
C ILE A 143 -41.00 2.90 -10.37
N ASP A 144 -41.80 3.81 -9.81
CA ASP A 144 -41.34 5.09 -9.30
C ASP A 144 -40.54 4.90 -7.99
N GLU A 145 -40.99 4.00 -7.12
CA GLU A 145 -40.22 3.61 -5.92
C GLU A 145 -38.89 2.93 -6.28
N GLN A 146 -38.88 2.10 -7.32
CA GLN A 146 -37.64 1.48 -7.84
C GLN A 146 -36.64 2.55 -8.29
N ARG A 147 -37.10 3.53 -9.07
CA ARG A 147 -36.27 4.66 -9.54
C ARG A 147 -35.73 5.50 -8.38
N VAL A 148 -36.54 5.76 -7.35
CA VAL A 148 -36.11 6.46 -6.15
C VAL A 148 -35.00 5.65 -5.43
N VAL A 149 -35.14 4.34 -5.35
CA VAL A 149 -34.09 3.48 -4.78
C VAL A 149 -32.81 3.56 -5.60
N VAL A 150 -32.90 3.45 -6.93
CA VAL A 150 -31.74 3.58 -7.83
C VAL A 150 -31.04 4.90 -7.64
N SER A 151 -31.78 6.03 -7.70
CA SER A 151 -31.20 7.36 -7.53
C SER A 151 -30.48 7.53 -6.18
N ARG A 152 -31.05 6.98 -5.10
CA ARG A 152 -30.37 7.02 -3.79
C ARG A 152 -29.06 6.25 -3.81
N PHE A 153 -29.01 5.08 -4.43
CA PHE A 153 -27.76 4.32 -4.55
C PHE A 153 -26.72 5.06 -5.40
N GLU A 154 -27.13 5.66 -6.53
CA GLU A 154 -26.24 6.43 -7.38
C GLU A 154 -25.64 7.63 -6.66
N ASN A 155 -26.44 8.34 -5.87
CA ASN A 155 -25.95 9.44 -5.04
C ASN A 155 -24.90 8.96 -4.02
N VAL A 156 -25.20 7.87 -3.30
CA VAL A 156 -24.25 7.29 -2.32
C VAL A 156 -22.96 6.79 -3.02
N GLU A 157 -23.06 6.16 -4.17
CA GLU A 157 -21.90 5.71 -4.96
C GLU A 157 -21.05 6.90 -5.43
N THR A 158 -21.68 8.00 -5.83
CA THR A 158 -21.02 9.25 -6.22
C THR A 158 -20.30 9.90 -5.03
N GLU A 159 -21.01 10.06 -3.92
CA GLU A 159 -20.43 10.62 -2.68
C GLU A 159 -19.24 9.78 -2.16
N ASP A 160 -19.35 8.44 -2.19
CA ASP A 160 -18.25 7.52 -1.79
C ASP A 160 -17.04 7.69 -2.72
N TYR A 161 -17.26 7.82 -4.03
CA TYR A 161 -16.19 8.06 -4.99
C TYR A 161 -15.50 9.41 -4.76
N GLU A 162 -16.27 10.48 -4.56
CA GLU A 162 -15.73 11.83 -4.28
C GLU A 162 -14.95 11.84 -2.97
N LEU A 163 -15.48 11.22 -1.91
CA LEU A 163 -14.80 11.11 -0.62
C LEU A 163 -13.49 10.35 -0.71
N LYS A 164 -13.46 9.24 -1.44
CA LYS A 164 -12.22 8.48 -1.67
C LYS A 164 -11.17 9.29 -2.40
N ASN A 165 -11.56 10.05 -3.42
CA ASN A 165 -10.66 10.93 -4.15
C ASN A 165 -10.12 12.05 -3.25
N GLU A 166 -10.97 12.66 -2.44
CA GLU A 166 -10.56 13.70 -1.49
C GLU A 166 -9.58 13.17 -0.45
N LEU A 167 -9.84 11.99 0.14
CA LEU A 167 -8.93 11.33 1.07
C LEU A 167 -7.57 11.02 0.44
N ASN A 168 -7.56 10.56 -0.81
CA ASN A 168 -6.32 10.31 -1.53
C ASN A 168 -5.53 11.61 -1.76
N ASN A 169 -6.19 12.68 -2.21
CA ASN A 169 -5.57 13.98 -2.42
C ASN A 169 -4.99 14.57 -1.12
N ARG A 170 -5.73 14.46 -0.02
CA ARG A 170 -5.25 14.88 1.31
C ARG A 170 -4.01 14.09 1.74
N SER A 171 -3.98 12.79 1.48
CA SER A 171 -2.82 11.94 1.79
C SER A 171 -1.58 12.36 1.01
N ILE A 172 -1.72 12.71 -0.27
CA ILE A 172 -0.64 13.22 -1.12
C ILE A 172 -0.13 14.56 -0.56
N LEU A 173 -1.03 15.50 -0.31
CA LEU A 173 -0.67 16.82 0.21
C LEU A 173 0.04 16.74 1.58
N LEU A 174 -0.40 15.87 2.47
CA LEU A 174 0.27 15.64 3.75
C LEU A 174 1.68 15.08 3.58
N ALA A 175 1.90 14.21 2.59
CA ALA A 175 3.23 13.70 2.28
C ALA A 175 4.16 14.82 1.76
N GLU A 176 3.65 15.69 0.89
CA GLU A 176 4.38 16.85 0.37
C GLU A 176 4.74 17.86 1.47
N ILE A 177 3.79 18.20 2.35
CA ILE A 177 4.02 19.08 3.50
C ILE A 177 5.11 18.50 4.41
N ARG A 178 5.06 17.20 4.72
CA ARG A 178 6.12 16.55 5.53
C ARG A 178 7.48 16.62 4.87
N GLN A 179 7.57 16.49 3.55
CA GLN A 179 8.83 16.62 2.83
C GLN A 179 9.34 18.08 2.85
N GLN A 180 8.43 19.05 2.71
CA GLN A 180 8.78 20.47 2.79
C GLN A 180 9.28 20.85 4.19
N ILE A 181 8.60 20.41 5.25
CA ILE A 181 9.05 20.62 6.64
C ILE A 181 10.47 20.06 6.84
N ARG A 182 10.74 18.84 6.33
CA ARG A 182 12.10 18.27 6.39
C ARG A 182 13.12 19.08 5.62
N MET A 183 12.76 19.61 4.46
CA MET A 183 13.65 20.51 3.71
C MET A 183 13.91 21.80 4.47
N ASP A 184 12.88 22.41 5.06
CA ASP A 184 13.03 23.63 5.86
C ASP A 184 13.84 23.38 7.14
N ALA A 185 13.75 22.19 7.73
CA ALA A 185 14.59 21.76 8.85
C ALA A 185 16.06 21.69 8.46
N ILE A 186 16.40 21.01 7.38
CA ILE A 186 17.81 20.80 6.96
C ILE A 186 18.45 22.03 6.31
N THR A 187 17.65 22.97 5.81
CA THR A 187 18.15 24.26 5.29
C THR A 187 18.21 25.34 6.35
N GLY A 188 17.80 25.04 7.59
CA GLY A 188 17.76 25.98 8.71
C GLY A 188 16.66 27.04 8.61
N LYS A 189 15.73 26.94 7.68
CA LYS A 189 14.58 27.84 7.56
C LYS A 189 13.62 27.68 8.73
N LEU A 190 13.39 26.45 9.17
CA LEU A 190 12.48 26.11 10.25
C LEU A 190 12.91 26.78 11.59
N SER A 191 14.20 26.81 11.87
CA SER A 191 14.79 27.39 13.08
C SER A 191 15.26 28.85 12.92
N ALA A 192 15.01 29.52 11.79
CA ALA A 192 15.52 30.84 11.50
C ALA A 192 15.14 31.89 12.56
N LYS A 193 13.88 31.88 13.02
CA LYS A 193 13.38 32.77 14.06
C LYS A 193 14.08 32.51 15.40
N TRP A 194 14.21 31.27 15.82
CA TRP A 194 14.90 30.87 17.04
C TRP A 194 16.36 31.30 16.98
N ARG A 195 17.09 31.06 15.89
CA ARG A 195 18.48 31.42 15.68
C ARG A 195 18.71 32.94 15.77
N SER A 196 17.78 33.73 15.22
CA SER A 196 17.88 35.19 15.32
C SER A 196 17.73 35.74 16.74
N GLN A 197 17.13 35.00 17.65
CA GLN A 197 16.93 35.38 19.06
C GLN A 197 18.04 34.87 19.98
N LYS A 198 18.84 33.89 19.55
CA LYS A 198 19.94 33.31 20.33
C LYS A 198 21.28 33.93 19.90
N ARG A 199 21.95 34.60 20.82
CA ARG A 199 23.22 35.31 20.55
C ARG A 199 24.44 34.39 20.57
N GLU A 200 24.42 33.31 21.36
CA GLU A 200 25.52 32.36 21.50
C GLU A 200 25.02 30.93 21.41
N THR A 201 25.43 30.26 20.37
CA THR A 201 25.25 28.81 20.20
C THR A 201 26.59 28.20 19.81
N GLU A 202 26.90 27.01 20.37
CA GLU A 202 28.10 26.27 20.00
C GLU A 202 28.11 26.04 18.48
N PRO A 203 29.10 26.50 17.71
CA PRO A 203 29.18 26.25 16.28
C PRO A 203 29.28 24.76 15.99
N ALA A 204 28.69 24.32 14.89
CA ALA A 204 28.72 22.89 14.47
C ALA A 204 30.15 22.36 14.32
N GLY A 205 31.12 23.22 13.96
CA GLY A 205 32.52 22.85 13.87
C GLY A 205 33.13 22.39 15.21
N GLU A 206 32.73 23.00 16.33
CA GLU A 206 33.20 22.61 17.67
C GLU A 206 32.61 21.26 18.07
N ILE A 207 31.33 20.97 17.72
CA ILE A 207 30.71 19.67 17.96
C ILE A 207 31.46 18.60 17.20
N LEU A 208 31.75 18.82 15.90
CA LEU A 208 32.51 17.89 15.06
C LEU A 208 33.92 17.64 15.62
N ALA A 209 34.63 18.68 16.07
CA ALA A 209 35.95 18.56 16.67
C ALA A 209 35.89 17.73 17.98
N ARG A 210 34.87 17.97 18.82
CA ARG A 210 34.66 17.22 20.07
C ARG A 210 34.37 15.73 19.77
N ILE A 211 33.50 15.42 18.82
CA ILE A 211 33.22 14.04 18.43
C ILE A 211 34.48 13.37 17.89
N ALA A 212 35.27 14.04 17.06
CA ALA A 212 36.52 13.51 16.51
C ALA A 212 37.54 13.18 17.63
N ALA A 213 37.71 14.09 18.60
CA ALA A 213 38.59 13.86 19.74
C ALA A 213 38.12 12.70 20.63
N GLU A 214 36.81 12.57 20.86
CA GLU A 214 36.25 11.47 21.64
C GLU A 214 36.44 10.11 20.90
N LYS A 215 36.18 10.08 19.58
CA LYS A 215 36.45 8.89 18.77
C LYS A 215 37.90 8.44 18.84
N SER A 216 38.87 9.41 18.75
CA SER A 216 40.29 9.08 18.87
C SER A 216 40.60 8.41 20.20
N LYS A 217 40.09 8.93 21.30
CA LYS A 217 40.27 8.35 22.65
C LYS A 217 39.64 6.94 22.74
N LEU A 218 38.43 6.75 22.18
CA LEU A 218 37.76 5.43 22.20
C LEU A 218 38.52 4.41 21.37
N ILE A 219 39.14 4.81 20.26
CA ILE A 219 39.98 3.97 19.42
C ILE A 219 41.30 3.60 20.15
N GLU A 220 41.99 4.57 20.72
CA GLU A 220 43.20 4.35 21.51
C GLU A 220 42.96 3.37 22.65
N ASN A 221 41.85 3.53 23.36
CA ASN A 221 41.42 2.65 24.44
C ASN A 221 40.86 1.29 23.95
N LYS A 222 40.86 1.01 22.63
CA LYS A 222 40.32 -0.22 22.00
C LYS A 222 38.83 -0.49 22.31
N ILE A 223 38.07 0.55 22.67
CA ILE A 223 36.62 0.42 22.94
C ILE A 223 35.85 0.32 21.62
N ILE A 224 36.27 1.08 20.60
CA ILE A 224 35.73 1.02 19.25
C ILE A 224 36.85 0.75 18.23
N LYS A 225 36.45 0.20 17.08
CA LYS A 225 37.38 0.03 15.95
C LYS A 225 37.46 1.30 15.12
N ALA A 226 38.64 1.59 14.57
CA ALA A 226 38.80 2.69 13.62
C ALA A 226 37.81 2.53 12.44
N GLN A 227 37.18 3.62 12.10
CA GLN A 227 36.26 3.67 10.97
C GLN A 227 37.05 3.70 9.66
N LYS A 228 36.44 3.23 8.57
CA LYS A 228 36.98 3.39 7.24
C LYS A 228 36.99 4.87 6.87
N PRO A 229 38.06 5.40 6.27
CA PRO A 229 38.08 6.77 5.80
C PRO A 229 36.96 7.04 4.81
N VAL A 230 36.35 8.20 4.91
CA VAL A 230 35.38 8.73 3.95
C VAL A 230 36.00 9.90 3.19
N ALA A 231 35.53 10.14 1.97
CA ALA A 231 36.01 11.30 1.21
C ALA A 231 35.62 12.61 1.92
N PRO A 232 36.47 13.63 1.93
CA PRO A 232 36.10 14.95 2.44
C PRO A 232 34.88 15.49 1.66
N VAL A 233 34.17 16.42 2.29
CA VAL A 233 33.05 17.10 1.63
C VAL A 233 33.59 17.92 0.46
N ASN A 234 33.01 17.73 -0.72
CA ASN A 234 33.36 18.49 -1.91
C ASN A 234 32.27 19.55 -2.18
N GLU A 235 32.69 20.77 -2.50
CA GLU A 235 31.75 21.87 -2.80
C GLU A 235 30.76 21.54 -3.91
N LYS A 236 31.14 20.71 -4.89
CA LYS A 236 30.25 20.26 -5.97
C LYS A 236 29.10 19.35 -5.52
N GLU A 237 29.20 18.78 -4.32
CA GLU A 237 28.16 17.91 -3.74
C GLU A 237 27.15 18.73 -2.92
N ILE A 238 27.47 19.99 -2.60
CA ILE A 238 26.65 20.88 -1.79
C ILE A 238 25.48 21.39 -2.64
N SER A 239 24.27 21.10 -2.17
CA SER A 239 23.03 21.42 -2.90
C SER A 239 22.46 22.80 -2.55
N PHE A 240 22.85 23.36 -1.41
CA PHE A 240 22.38 24.67 -0.90
C PHE A 240 23.33 25.23 0.14
N GLU A 241 23.26 26.54 0.36
CA GLU A 241 24.03 27.24 1.40
C GLU A 241 23.43 26.99 2.78
N LEU A 242 24.31 26.83 3.77
CA LEU A 242 23.92 26.66 5.17
C LEU A 242 23.92 27.99 5.90
N PRO A 243 23.06 28.15 6.93
CA PRO A 243 23.16 29.30 7.84
C PRO A 243 24.52 29.38 8.56
N SER A 244 24.88 30.57 9.02
CA SER A 244 26.06 30.75 9.86
C SER A 244 26.03 29.87 11.09
N GLY A 245 27.16 29.26 11.42
CA GLY A 245 27.29 28.32 12.54
C GLY A 245 26.94 26.87 12.19
N TRP A 246 26.39 26.60 11.01
CA TRP A 246 26.17 25.25 10.51
C TRP A 246 27.35 24.76 9.69
N ASN A 247 27.55 23.46 9.61
CA ASN A 247 28.58 22.84 8.76
C ASN A 247 28.01 21.65 7.98
N TRP A 248 28.58 21.42 6.78
CA TRP A 248 28.43 20.15 6.08
C TRP A 248 29.43 19.13 6.61
N CYS A 249 28.98 17.90 6.85
CA CYS A 249 29.84 16.78 7.22
C CYS A 249 29.35 15.48 6.61
N ARG A 250 30.11 14.41 6.75
CA ARG A 250 29.67 13.06 6.40
C ARG A 250 28.94 12.43 7.57
N LEU A 251 27.97 11.56 7.31
CA LEU A 251 27.31 10.79 8.39
C LEU A 251 28.34 10.06 9.25
N ASN A 252 29.43 9.60 8.65
CA ASN A 252 30.55 8.97 9.34
C ASN A 252 31.11 9.83 10.48
N ASP A 253 31.07 11.14 10.36
CA ASP A 253 31.60 12.07 11.37
C ASP A 253 30.68 12.16 12.59
N LEU A 254 29.40 11.82 12.44
CA LEU A 254 28.35 11.92 13.45
C LEU A 254 28.03 10.61 14.18
N ILE A 255 28.69 9.52 13.83
CA ILE A 255 28.48 8.18 14.42
C ILE A 255 29.80 7.61 14.96
N TYR A 256 29.76 6.87 16.08
CA TYR A 256 30.99 6.31 16.67
C TYR A 256 31.54 5.12 15.91
N GLU A 257 30.71 4.32 15.30
CA GLU A 257 31.08 3.12 14.59
C GLU A 257 30.51 3.12 13.17
N ASN A 258 31.12 2.34 12.27
CA ASN A 258 30.54 2.14 10.94
C ASN A 258 29.12 1.59 11.05
N PRO A 259 28.22 1.92 10.10
CA PRO A 259 26.90 1.28 10.04
C PRO A 259 27.04 -0.24 10.07
N ARG A 260 26.28 -0.91 10.94
CA ARG A 260 26.38 -2.36 11.12
C ARG A 260 25.15 -3.07 10.53
N ASN A 261 25.38 -4.02 9.62
CA ASN A 261 24.32 -4.90 9.13
C ASN A 261 23.82 -5.78 10.26
N GLY A 262 22.51 -6.07 10.24
CA GLY A 262 21.94 -7.04 11.13
C GLY A 262 22.20 -8.48 10.69
N TYR A 263 21.46 -9.38 11.30
CA TYR A 263 21.53 -10.83 11.07
C TYR A 263 20.13 -11.42 10.92
N SER A 264 19.96 -12.34 9.97
CA SER A 264 18.68 -12.98 9.68
C SER A 264 18.75 -14.48 10.03
N PRO A 265 18.56 -14.86 11.30
CA PRO A 265 18.51 -16.24 11.72
C PRO A 265 17.23 -16.94 11.23
N ARG A 266 17.19 -18.26 11.35
CA ARG A 266 15.98 -19.03 11.08
C ARG A 266 14.88 -18.65 12.05
N THR A 267 13.71 -18.30 11.51
CA THR A 267 12.55 -17.89 12.32
C THR A 267 11.62 -19.07 12.60
N VAL A 268 10.97 -19.02 13.77
CA VAL A 268 10.03 -20.04 14.23
C VAL A 268 8.64 -19.41 14.48
N ALA A 269 7.59 -20.24 14.45
CA ALA A 269 6.23 -19.79 14.69
C ALA A 269 5.88 -19.69 16.18
N ILE A 270 6.64 -20.37 17.04
CA ILE A 270 6.44 -20.37 18.50
C ILE A 270 7.10 -19.15 19.13
N VAL A 271 6.54 -18.67 20.23
CA VAL A 271 7.10 -17.56 21.01
C VAL A 271 8.38 -18.02 21.70
N THR A 272 9.48 -17.31 21.45
CA THR A 272 10.80 -17.55 22.08
C THR A 272 11.31 -16.30 22.78
N GLY A 273 12.40 -16.42 23.53
CA GLY A 273 13.02 -15.27 24.21
C GLY A 273 13.68 -14.27 23.25
N THR A 274 14.10 -14.68 22.05
CA THR A 274 14.75 -13.82 21.07
C THR A 274 13.76 -13.36 20.00
N LYS A 275 13.66 -12.04 19.80
CA LYS A 275 12.79 -11.42 18.80
C LYS A 275 13.65 -10.71 17.74
N THR A 276 13.33 -10.90 16.46
CA THR A 276 13.93 -10.14 15.36
C THR A 276 12.87 -9.29 14.67
N LEU A 277 13.26 -8.09 14.23
CA LEU A 277 12.38 -7.20 13.48
C LEU A 277 12.15 -7.72 12.06
N LYS A 278 10.97 -7.43 11.50
CA LYS A 278 10.70 -7.50 10.06
C LYS A 278 11.08 -6.16 9.41
N LEU A 279 11.32 -6.15 8.09
CA LEU A 279 11.53 -4.89 7.35
C LEU A 279 10.36 -3.89 7.55
N GLY A 280 9.14 -4.40 7.67
CA GLY A 280 7.96 -3.58 7.93
C GLY A 280 8.03 -2.75 9.22
N ALA A 281 8.94 -3.07 10.14
CA ALA A 281 9.10 -2.33 11.39
C ALA A 281 9.62 -0.88 11.20
N THR A 282 10.18 -0.57 10.04
CA THR A 282 10.74 0.77 9.73
C THR A 282 10.19 1.38 8.44
N THR A 283 9.34 0.69 7.69
CA THR A 283 8.90 1.07 6.33
C THR A 283 8.16 2.42 6.29
N THR A 284 7.46 2.79 7.35
CA THR A 284 6.73 4.06 7.43
C THR A 284 7.60 5.24 7.87
N GLY A 285 8.88 5.02 8.19
CA GLY A 285 9.75 5.99 8.83
C GLY A 285 9.49 6.16 10.34
N LYS A 286 8.62 5.32 10.91
CA LYS A 286 8.39 5.20 12.36
C LYS A 286 8.64 3.76 12.78
N PHE A 287 9.10 3.56 14.01
CA PHE A 287 9.31 2.24 14.57
C PHE A 287 7.97 1.56 14.90
N ASP A 288 7.75 0.37 14.35
CA ASP A 288 6.57 -0.46 14.64
C ASP A 288 7.01 -1.77 15.30
N ARG A 289 6.93 -1.82 16.64
CA ARG A 289 7.31 -2.99 17.45
C ARG A 289 6.46 -4.24 17.19
N THR A 290 5.30 -4.11 16.52
CA THR A 290 4.43 -5.25 16.19
C THR A 290 4.95 -6.08 15.02
N LYS A 291 5.85 -5.52 14.23
CA LYS A 291 6.45 -6.16 13.05
C LYS A 291 7.67 -6.99 13.44
N LEU A 292 7.45 -8.10 14.11
CA LEU A 292 8.49 -8.98 14.63
C LEU A 292 8.31 -10.43 14.15
N LYS A 293 9.35 -11.22 14.38
CA LYS A 293 9.39 -12.70 14.28
C LYS A 293 10.15 -13.25 15.50
N TYR A 294 9.92 -14.50 15.82
CA TYR A 294 10.64 -15.21 16.87
C TYR A 294 11.78 -16.04 16.29
N VAL A 295 12.83 -16.17 17.07
CA VAL A 295 14.09 -16.86 16.70
C VAL A 295 14.43 -17.86 17.77
N ASP A 296 14.74 -19.08 17.34
CA ASP A 296 15.20 -20.17 18.22
C ASP A 296 16.72 -20.34 18.09
N GLU A 297 17.44 -19.24 18.31
CA GLU A 297 18.90 -19.19 18.29
C GLU A 297 19.37 -18.30 19.43
N PHE A 298 20.39 -18.77 20.16
CA PHE A 298 21.00 -18.00 21.24
C PHE A 298 21.83 -16.85 20.66
N ILE A 299 21.52 -15.64 21.06
CA ILE A 299 22.28 -14.44 20.72
C ILE A 299 22.98 -13.95 22.01
N PRO A 300 24.31 -13.90 22.06
CA PRO A 300 25.04 -13.41 23.25
C PRO A 300 24.55 -12.02 23.69
N GLU A 301 24.47 -11.80 25.00
CA GLU A 301 23.96 -10.54 25.57
C GLU A 301 24.81 -9.32 25.19
N ASP A 302 26.11 -9.50 25.00
CA ASP A 302 27.07 -8.49 24.55
C ASP A 302 27.09 -8.28 23.03
N SER A 303 26.26 -9.03 22.29
CA SER A 303 26.22 -8.93 20.83
C SER A 303 25.78 -7.55 20.38
N PHE A 304 26.50 -7.02 19.38
CA PHE A 304 26.10 -5.77 18.71
C PHE A 304 24.73 -5.83 18.01
N LEU A 305 24.20 -7.02 17.83
CA LEU A 305 22.88 -7.23 17.19
C LEU A 305 21.73 -6.68 18.03
N TRP A 306 21.90 -6.64 19.34
CA TRP A 306 20.87 -6.09 20.22
C TRP A 306 20.71 -4.58 19.99
N LEU A 307 19.47 -4.17 19.85
CA LEU A 307 19.11 -2.78 19.71
C LEU A 307 19.08 -2.09 21.07
N LYS A 308 19.48 -0.83 21.08
CA LYS A 308 19.46 0.05 22.24
C LYS A 308 18.72 1.35 21.92
N LYS A 309 18.18 1.99 22.94
CA LYS A 309 17.56 3.32 22.80
C LYS A 309 18.53 4.26 22.07
N ARG A 310 17.98 5.13 21.21
CA ARG A 310 18.69 6.05 20.32
C ARG A 310 19.37 5.41 19.09
N ASP A 311 19.34 4.07 18.93
CA ASP A 311 19.78 3.47 17.67
C ASP A 311 18.87 3.91 16.52
N ILE A 312 19.44 4.21 15.36
CA ILE A 312 18.71 4.47 14.13
C ILE A 312 18.86 3.24 13.23
N LEU A 313 17.74 2.72 12.79
CA LEU A 313 17.70 1.65 11.80
C LEU A 313 17.49 2.23 10.41
N ILE A 314 18.26 1.76 9.42
CA ILE A 314 18.12 2.15 8.02
C ILE A 314 17.92 0.90 7.17
N GLN A 315 16.95 0.91 6.26
CA GLN A 315 16.72 -0.20 5.34
C GLN A 315 17.82 -0.26 4.29
N ARG A 316 18.65 -1.29 4.39
CA ARG A 316 19.73 -1.55 3.45
C ARG A 316 19.23 -2.10 2.12
N GLY A 317 18.21 -2.97 2.15
CA GLY A 317 17.64 -3.62 0.98
C GLY A 317 16.13 -3.69 1.05
N ASN A 318 15.48 -3.19 0.01
CA ASN A 318 14.02 -3.24 -0.17
C ASN A 318 13.71 -2.81 -1.62
N SER A 319 12.43 -2.56 -1.97
CA SER A 319 12.11 -1.86 -3.21
C SER A 319 12.75 -0.47 -3.25
N ILE A 320 12.88 0.11 -4.42
CA ILE A 320 13.55 1.42 -4.63
C ILE A 320 12.92 2.54 -3.78
N ASP A 321 11.62 2.44 -3.49
CA ASP A 321 10.92 3.43 -2.69
C ASP A 321 11.29 3.36 -1.20
N PHE A 322 11.71 2.20 -0.72
CA PHE A 322 11.99 1.95 0.69
C PHE A 322 13.48 1.80 1.03
N VAL A 323 14.36 1.57 0.04
CA VAL A 323 15.80 1.51 0.28
C VAL A 323 16.27 2.82 0.93
N GLY A 324 17.01 2.75 2.05
CA GLY A 324 17.47 3.91 2.82
C GLY A 324 16.39 4.59 3.69
N VAL A 325 15.18 4.04 3.81
CA VAL A 325 14.21 4.49 4.84
C VAL A 325 14.78 4.19 6.21
N SER A 326 14.71 5.16 7.11
CA SER A 326 15.19 5.03 8.48
C SER A 326 14.04 5.17 9.49
N ALA A 327 14.27 4.67 10.70
CA ALA A 327 13.43 4.91 11.87
C ALA A 327 14.32 4.91 13.13
N VAL A 328 13.96 5.74 14.11
CA VAL A 328 14.58 5.69 15.44
C VAL A 328 13.99 4.51 16.20
N TYR A 329 14.85 3.75 16.88
CA TYR A 329 14.41 2.65 17.72
C TYR A 329 13.82 3.17 19.03
N GLU A 330 12.56 2.85 19.29
CA GLU A 330 11.77 3.28 20.45
C GLU A 330 11.43 2.11 21.41
N GLY A 331 12.05 0.93 21.20
CA GLY A 331 11.91 -0.21 22.11
C GLY A 331 12.81 -0.14 23.33
N GLU A 332 12.73 -1.17 24.18
CA GLU A 332 13.64 -1.30 25.33
C GLU A 332 15.01 -1.82 24.89
N ASP A 333 16.04 -1.53 25.67
CA ASP A 333 17.39 -2.01 25.41
C ASP A 333 17.41 -3.55 25.39
N SER A 334 18.04 -4.10 24.36
CA SER A 334 18.17 -5.54 24.17
C SER A 334 16.84 -6.32 24.01
N GLU A 335 15.75 -5.65 23.59
CA GLU A 335 14.47 -6.32 23.32
C GLU A 335 14.43 -7.01 21.96
N PHE A 336 15.09 -6.43 20.95
CA PHE A 336 15.08 -6.92 19.57
C PHE A 336 16.48 -6.99 18.99
N ILE A 337 16.67 -7.95 18.09
CA ILE A 337 17.69 -7.89 17.05
C ILE A 337 17.07 -7.47 15.72
N TYR A 338 17.87 -7.20 14.70
CA TYR A 338 17.40 -6.69 13.40
C TYR A 338 17.99 -7.50 12.24
N PRO A 339 17.27 -7.63 11.10
CA PRO A 339 17.68 -8.47 9.98
C PRO A 339 18.86 -7.87 9.20
N ASP A 340 19.54 -8.71 8.43
CA ASP A 340 20.65 -8.33 7.53
C ASP A 340 20.29 -7.30 6.45
N LEU A 341 19.00 -7.14 6.14
CA LEU A 341 18.47 -6.12 5.26
C LEU A 341 18.30 -4.74 5.93
N MET A 342 18.68 -4.61 7.20
CA MET A 342 18.78 -3.35 7.92
C MET A 342 20.22 -3.09 8.35
N MET A 343 20.57 -1.82 8.50
CA MET A 343 21.78 -1.36 9.16
C MET A 343 21.43 -0.54 10.40
N LYS A 344 22.20 -0.71 11.45
CA LYS A 344 22.13 0.06 12.68
C LYS A 344 23.17 1.19 12.67
N LEU A 345 22.75 2.38 13.05
CA LEU A 345 23.57 3.56 13.28
C LEU A 345 23.47 3.95 14.75
N LYS A 346 24.60 4.31 15.35
CA LYS A 346 24.66 4.82 16.72
C LYS A 346 25.16 6.27 16.68
N PRO A 347 24.27 7.27 16.84
CA PRO A 347 24.67 8.68 16.86
C PRO A 347 25.66 8.97 17.99
N ALA A 348 26.63 9.84 17.71
CA ALA A 348 27.58 10.32 18.70
C ALA A 348 26.90 11.22 19.75
N LEU A 349 27.55 11.39 20.88
CA LEU A 349 27.05 12.27 21.94
C LEU A 349 26.97 13.74 21.44
N GLY A 350 25.84 14.40 21.71
CA GLY A 350 25.56 15.75 21.20
C GLY A 350 24.83 15.76 19.84
N ILE A 351 24.59 14.60 19.23
CA ILE A 351 23.76 14.45 18.03
C ILE A 351 22.38 13.89 18.41
N SER A 352 21.33 14.62 18.10
CA SER A 352 19.96 14.15 18.27
C SER A 352 19.65 13.06 17.23
N GLU A 353 19.27 11.89 17.70
CA GLU A 353 18.84 10.78 16.84
C GLU A 353 17.60 11.12 16.02
N ILE A 354 16.70 11.93 16.57
CA ILE A 354 15.47 12.36 15.88
C ILE A 354 15.83 13.38 14.78
N TYR A 355 16.69 14.37 15.07
CA TYR A 355 17.18 15.28 14.05
C TYR A 355 17.87 14.52 12.90
N LEU A 356 18.82 13.64 13.24
CA LEU A 356 19.55 12.86 12.25
C LEU A 356 18.61 11.98 11.42
N HIS A 357 17.61 11.37 12.04
CA HIS A 357 16.56 10.63 11.35
C HIS A 357 15.81 11.53 10.34
N HIS A 358 15.41 12.74 10.74
CA HIS A 358 14.72 13.67 9.83
C HIS A 358 15.60 14.08 8.65
N VAL A 359 16.90 14.29 8.87
CA VAL A 359 17.87 14.55 7.80
C VAL A 359 17.94 13.34 6.83
N LEU A 360 18.09 12.11 7.35
CA LEU A 360 18.14 10.89 6.54
C LEU A 360 16.85 10.65 5.75
N MET A 361 15.71 11.08 6.28
CA MET A 361 14.40 11.01 5.62
C MET A 361 14.08 12.19 4.72
N SER A 362 14.97 13.21 4.64
CA SER A 362 14.78 14.34 3.74
C SER A 362 14.82 13.92 2.26
N PRO A 363 14.18 14.69 1.35
CA PRO A 363 14.28 14.46 -0.08
C PRO A 363 15.71 14.32 -0.60
N MET A 364 16.65 15.13 -0.07
CA MET A 364 18.07 15.09 -0.43
C MET A 364 18.68 13.71 -0.14
N CYS A 365 18.62 13.23 1.11
CA CYS A 365 19.20 11.95 1.48
C CYS A 365 18.47 10.77 0.82
N ARG A 366 17.11 10.84 0.72
CA ARG A 366 16.32 9.81 0.06
C ARG A 366 16.67 9.67 -1.42
N LYS A 367 16.91 10.79 -2.11
CA LYS A 367 17.41 10.79 -3.50
C LYS A 367 18.80 10.17 -3.57
N TYR A 368 19.74 10.60 -2.72
CA TYR A 368 21.09 10.04 -2.67
C TYR A 368 21.10 8.52 -2.47
N PHE A 369 20.29 7.98 -1.58
CA PHE A 369 20.20 6.53 -1.37
C PHE A 369 19.66 5.79 -2.58
N ARG A 370 18.63 6.32 -3.25
CA ARG A 370 18.10 5.69 -4.47
C ARG A 370 19.11 5.71 -5.61
N ASP A 371 19.79 6.84 -5.81
CA ASP A 371 20.76 7.00 -6.91
C ASP A 371 22.01 6.11 -6.72
N ASN A 372 22.35 5.77 -5.45
CA ASN A 372 23.51 4.93 -5.11
C ASN A 372 23.13 3.48 -4.74
N ALA A 373 21.87 3.09 -4.90
CA ALA A 373 21.46 1.72 -4.70
C ALA A 373 21.91 0.84 -5.87
N THR A 374 22.49 -0.31 -5.55
CA THR A 374 22.93 -1.31 -6.53
C THR A 374 21.92 -2.46 -6.63
N GLY A 375 21.71 -2.99 -7.82
CA GLY A 375 20.77 -4.06 -8.12
C GLY A 375 19.91 -3.73 -9.34
N SER A 376 19.47 -4.74 -10.10
CA SER A 376 18.57 -4.54 -11.24
C SER A 376 17.15 -4.22 -10.73
N GLN A 377 16.31 -3.58 -11.58
CA GLN A 377 14.88 -3.32 -11.25
C GLN A 377 14.09 -4.60 -10.91
N LYS A 378 14.59 -5.77 -11.33
CA LYS A 378 14.00 -7.08 -11.02
C LYS A 378 14.55 -7.71 -9.73
N SER A 379 15.63 -7.16 -9.15
CA SER A 379 16.22 -7.60 -7.89
C SER A 379 16.04 -6.51 -6.83
N MET A 380 16.02 -6.89 -5.56
CA MET A 380 15.93 -5.96 -4.43
C MET A 380 17.14 -5.01 -4.43
N PRO A 381 16.98 -3.70 -4.73
CA PRO A 381 18.08 -2.74 -4.68
C PRO A 381 18.63 -2.63 -3.25
N LYS A 382 19.95 -2.47 -3.15
CA LYS A 382 20.67 -2.43 -1.86
C LYS A 382 21.64 -1.27 -1.82
N ILE A 383 21.75 -0.63 -0.67
CA ILE A 383 22.85 0.28 -0.32
C ILE A 383 23.83 -0.44 0.59
N ASN A 384 25.08 -0.07 0.53
CA ASN A 384 26.14 -0.61 1.38
C ASN A 384 26.55 0.39 2.48
N GLN A 385 27.39 -0.07 3.41
CA GLN A 385 27.88 0.76 4.53
C GLN A 385 28.60 2.03 4.03
N ALA A 386 29.37 1.92 2.93
CA ALA A 386 30.09 3.07 2.39
C ALA A 386 29.13 4.15 1.86
N VAL A 387 28.06 3.79 1.19
CA VAL A 387 27.01 4.73 0.75
C VAL A 387 26.43 5.45 1.96
N VAL A 388 26.07 4.71 3.02
CA VAL A 388 25.50 5.31 4.23
C VAL A 388 26.51 6.22 4.94
N SER A 389 27.75 5.78 5.14
CA SER A 389 28.80 6.57 5.77
C SER A 389 29.15 7.86 5.03
N ASN A 390 29.08 7.86 3.70
CA ASN A 390 29.37 9.01 2.85
C ASN A 390 28.19 9.97 2.66
N THR A 391 27.02 9.71 3.26
CA THR A 391 25.87 10.61 3.16
C THR A 391 26.23 11.99 3.68
N LEU A 392 25.93 13.04 2.90
CA LEU A 392 26.09 14.43 3.33
C LEU A 392 25.00 14.81 4.32
N ILE A 393 25.41 15.39 5.43
CA ILE A 393 24.55 15.81 6.54
C ILE A 393 24.85 17.27 6.84
N PRO A 394 23.85 18.17 6.79
CA PRO A 394 23.96 19.49 7.39
C PRO A 394 23.80 19.36 8.91
N ILE A 395 24.70 19.91 9.67
CA ILE A 395 24.71 19.85 11.14
C ILE A 395 24.72 21.24 11.75
N CYS A 396 23.93 21.44 12.80
CA CYS A 396 23.84 22.66 13.61
C CYS A 396 24.16 22.35 15.06
N SER A 397 24.11 23.40 15.91
CA SER A 397 24.30 23.24 17.34
C SER A 397 23.33 22.24 17.95
N THR A 398 23.74 21.56 19.04
CA THR A 398 22.88 20.61 19.76
C THR A 398 21.55 21.25 20.18
N HIS A 399 21.55 22.49 20.62
CA HIS A 399 20.33 23.20 21.01
C HIS A 399 19.41 23.48 19.81
N GLU A 400 19.98 23.82 18.67
CA GLU A 400 19.19 24.06 17.46
C GLU A 400 18.62 22.76 16.90
N GLN A 401 19.33 21.62 17.00
CA GLN A 401 18.79 20.31 16.68
C GLN A 401 17.52 19.98 17.52
N LEU A 402 17.57 20.27 18.83
CA LEU A 402 16.44 20.05 19.74
C LEU A 402 15.28 21.00 19.43
N GLU A 403 15.54 22.24 19.09
CA GLU A 403 14.50 23.17 18.64
C GLU A 403 13.81 22.68 17.37
N ILE A 404 14.58 22.29 16.34
CA ILE A 404 14.04 21.76 15.09
C ILE A 404 13.15 20.53 15.32
N VAL A 405 13.53 19.68 16.26
CA VAL A 405 12.76 18.46 16.61
C VAL A 405 11.48 18.79 17.38
N SER A 406 11.43 19.92 18.09
CA SER A 406 10.28 20.34 18.89
C SER A 406 9.15 20.98 18.08
N ILE A 407 9.42 21.39 16.85
CA ILE A 407 8.47 22.00 15.90
C ILE A 407 7.74 20.91 15.11
#